data_52faf53e830f07861959a8fa84b773d8
#
_entry.id   52faf53e830f07861959a8fa84b773d8
#
_cell.length_a   1.000
_cell.length_b   1.000
_cell.length_c   1.000
_cell.angle_alpha   90.00
_cell.angle_beta   90.00
_cell.angle_gamma   90.00
#
_symmetry.space_group_name_H-M   'P 1'
#
loop_
_entity.id
_entity.type
_entity.pdbx_description
1 polymer ?
#
loop_
_entity_poly.entity_id
_entity_poly.type
_entity_poly.pdbx_seq_one_letter_code
_entity_poly.pdbx_strand_id
1 'polypeptide(L)'
;TLLVSMAACGVGGYAQTPLTPTPTAAATTSAAPSTAAPTTAASKCSPAPAGFNPLQTYDPLPSLPASGALTGRLAEIRDRGYLIAGVSADTLLMGARNPLSGQIEGFDIDLVREIAKAVLGDASKVQLVVITAGQRQSFLVDRKVDVVVRNMTMNCVRWLDWPIAFSAEYYHAGQKVLVRKGSTAASLDALAAAKAKVCAPTGTTSLTKL
;
A
#
# COMPACT_ATOMS: atom_id res chain seq x y z
N THR A 1 -30.63 52.77 -37.34
CA THR A 1 -29.41 52.82 -36.54
C THR A 1 -29.59 51.88 -35.34
N LEU A 2 -29.04 50.64 -35.43
CA LEU A 2 -29.14 49.64 -34.37
C LEU A 2 -27.80 49.63 -33.63
N LEU A 3 -27.79 49.96 -32.36
CA LEU A 3 -26.65 49.84 -31.46
C LEU A 3 -26.66 48.42 -30.87
N VAL A 4 -25.61 47.63 -31.21
CA VAL A 4 -25.33 46.35 -30.62
C VAL A 4 -24.34 46.55 -29.48
N SER A 5 -24.78 46.36 -28.24
CA SER A 5 -23.91 46.35 -27.07
C SER A 5 -23.25 44.96 -26.91
N MET A 6 -21.92 44.90 -27.06
CA MET A 6 -21.13 43.74 -26.71
C MET A 6 -20.90 43.74 -25.20
N ALA A 7 -21.43 42.72 -24.54
CA ALA A 7 -21.11 42.41 -23.14
C ALA A 7 -19.79 41.61 -23.08
N ALA A 8 -18.78 42.18 -22.43
CA ALA A 8 -17.52 41.53 -22.16
C ALA A 8 -17.71 40.45 -21.08
N CYS A 9 -17.38 39.19 -21.39
CA CYS A 9 -17.29 38.11 -20.42
C CYS A 9 -16.16 38.37 -19.45
N GLY A 10 -16.47 38.56 -18.18
CA GLY A 10 -15.50 38.69 -17.11
C GLY A 10 -14.72 37.41 -16.91
N VAL A 11 -13.39 37.52 -16.84
CA VAL A 11 -12.47 36.45 -16.46
C VAL A 11 -12.74 36.09 -15.01
N GLY A 12 -13.31 34.90 -14.78
CA GLY A 12 -13.53 34.38 -13.43
C GLY A 12 -12.18 34.07 -12.75
N GLY A 13 -11.82 34.91 -11.78
CA GLY A 13 -10.68 34.62 -10.91
C GLY A 13 -10.97 33.37 -10.08
N TYR A 14 -10.08 32.38 -10.16
CA TYR A 14 -10.12 31.25 -9.25
C TYR A 14 -9.84 31.74 -7.83
N ALA A 15 -10.80 31.54 -6.94
CA ALA A 15 -10.63 31.79 -5.51
C ALA A 15 -9.55 30.82 -4.97
N GLN A 16 -8.38 31.36 -4.63
CA GLN A 16 -7.38 30.60 -3.92
C GLN A 16 -7.84 30.39 -2.48
N THR A 17 -8.10 29.15 -2.12
CA THR A 17 -8.37 28.77 -0.73
C THR A 17 -7.09 28.93 0.08
N PRO A 18 -7.05 29.72 1.17
CA PRO A 18 -5.85 29.83 2.01
C PRO A 18 -5.54 28.49 2.69
N LEU A 19 -4.35 27.95 2.49
CA LEU A 19 -3.85 26.72 3.12
C LEU A 19 -3.25 26.96 4.53
N THR A 20 -3.78 27.90 5.28
CA THR A 20 -3.34 28.12 6.66
C THR A 20 -4.38 27.58 7.63
N PRO A 21 -4.14 26.42 8.30
CA PRO A 21 -4.99 26.04 9.41
C PRO A 21 -4.76 26.98 10.59
N THR A 22 -5.81 27.69 11.00
CA THR A 22 -5.82 28.44 12.26
C THR A 22 -5.71 27.45 13.41
N PRO A 23 -4.74 27.56 14.31
CA PRO A 23 -4.68 26.69 15.49
C PRO A 23 -5.82 27.06 16.44
N THR A 24 -6.82 26.20 16.52
CA THR A 24 -7.81 26.23 17.59
C THR A 24 -7.13 25.77 18.87
N ALA A 25 -7.07 26.63 19.87
CA ALA A 25 -6.55 26.30 21.19
C ALA A 25 -7.39 25.16 21.81
N ALA A 26 -6.80 23.98 21.90
CA ALA A 26 -7.38 22.85 22.61
C ALA A 26 -7.09 22.99 24.11
N ALA A 27 -8.14 22.85 24.89
CA ALA A 27 -8.11 22.83 26.34
C ALA A 27 -7.19 21.68 26.84
N THR A 28 -6.20 22.02 27.62
CA THR A 28 -5.29 21.10 28.31
C THR A 28 -6.05 20.36 29.42
N THR A 29 -6.43 19.12 29.16
CA THR A 29 -6.70 18.14 30.20
C THR A 29 -5.43 17.30 30.38
N SER A 30 -4.70 17.57 31.44
CA SER A 30 -3.53 16.82 31.87
C SER A 30 -3.98 15.44 32.35
N ALA A 31 -3.85 14.43 31.48
CA ALA A 31 -3.88 13.03 31.89
C ALA A 31 -2.43 12.58 32.08
N ALA A 32 -2.11 12.12 33.27
CA ALA A 32 -0.79 11.57 33.60
C ALA A 32 -0.43 10.42 32.65
N PRO A 33 0.82 10.33 32.19
CA PRO A 33 1.23 9.23 31.31
C PRO A 33 1.30 7.94 32.13
N SER A 34 0.43 7.00 31.82
CA SER A 34 0.60 5.60 32.23
C SER A 34 1.81 5.03 31.52
N THR A 35 2.93 4.93 32.19
CA THR A 35 4.16 4.30 31.73
C THR A 35 4.05 2.79 31.82
N ALA A 36 3.23 2.19 30.98
CA ALA A 36 3.38 0.79 30.61
C ALA A 36 4.10 0.79 29.25
N ALA A 37 5.41 0.58 29.26
CA ALA A 37 6.16 0.30 28.05
C ALA A 37 5.55 -0.95 27.39
N PRO A 38 5.22 -0.95 26.10
CA PRO A 38 4.78 -2.14 25.43
C PRO A 38 5.93 -3.15 25.49
N THR A 39 5.69 -4.28 26.15
CA THR A 39 6.61 -5.42 26.12
C THR A 39 6.66 -5.90 24.67
N THR A 40 7.65 -5.45 23.93
CA THR A 40 7.88 -5.94 22.58
C THR A 40 8.24 -7.41 22.67
N ALA A 41 7.33 -8.28 22.24
CA ALA A 41 7.63 -9.70 22.12
C ALA A 41 8.90 -9.86 21.27
N ALA A 42 9.82 -10.72 21.71
CA ALA A 42 11.06 -10.96 20.98
C ALA A 42 10.72 -11.45 19.55
N SER A 43 11.40 -10.89 18.54
CA SER A 43 11.20 -11.31 17.15
C SER A 43 11.58 -12.78 16.97
N LYS A 44 10.70 -13.55 16.33
CA LYS A 44 10.94 -14.95 15.96
C LYS A 44 12.01 -15.10 14.85
N CYS A 45 12.45 -13.97 14.31
CA CYS A 45 13.39 -13.88 13.19
C CYS A 45 14.76 -13.30 13.57
N SER A 46 15.14 -13.37 14.85
CA SER A 46 16.45 -12.92 15.31
C SER A 46 17.10 -13.98 16.21
N PRO A 47 17.82 -14.96 15.65
CA PRO A 47 18.02 -15.26 14.22
C PRO A 47 16.79 -15.88 13.54
N ALA A 48 16.78 -15.87 12.21
CA ALA A 48 15.73 -16.59 11.47
C ALA A 48 15.79 -18.09 11.77
N PRO A 49 14.65 -18.79 11.85
CA PRO A 49 14.64 -20.25 12.05
C PRO A 49 15.44 -20.98 10.96
N ALA A 50 16.13 -22.07 11.35
CA ALA A 50 16.86 -22.91 10.40
C ALA A 50 15.90 -23.45 9.33
N GLY A 51 16.30 -23.36 8.05
CA GLY A 51 15.48 -23.81 6.92
C GLY A 51 14.33 -22.88 6.54
N PHE A 52 14.19 -21.72 7.17
CA PHE A 52 13.15 -20.75 6.77
C PHE A 52 13.33 -20.30 5.32
N ASN A 53 12.30 -20.51 4.51
CA ASN A 53 12.24 -20.02 3.14
C ASN A 53 11.22 -18.87 3.04
N PRO A 54 11.66 -17.62 2.75
CA PRO A 54 10.75 -16.50 2.62
C PRO A 54 9.79 -16.61 1.43
N LEU A 55 10.12 -17.44 0.43
CA LEU A 55 9.31 -17.70 -0.75
C LEU A 55 8.43 -18.95 -0.60
N GLN A 56 8.32 -19.50 0.61
CA GLN A 56 7.38 -20.59 0.86
C GLN A 56 5.97 -20.16 0.50
N THR A 57 5.18 -21.10 0.02
CA THR A 57 3.78 -20.87 -0.31
C THR A 57 2.93 -21.98 0.30
N TYR A 58 1.63 -21.73 0.42
CA TYR A 58 0.67 -22.77 0.73
C TYR A 58 0.43 -23.64 -0.50
N ASP A 59 0.11 -24.91 -0.29
CA ASP A 59 -0.33 -25.78 -1.38
C ASP A 59 -1.56 -25.18 -2.04
N PRO A 60 -1.52 -24.90 -3.35
CA PRO A 60 -2.65 -24.31 -4.03
C PRO A 60 -3.82 -25.29 -4.06
N LEU A 61 -5.01 -24.80 -3.75
CA LEU A 61 -6.22 -25.56 -3.99
C LEU A 61 -6.45 -25.66 -5.52
N PRO A 62 -6.84 -26.83 -6.04
CA PRO A 62 -7.12 -26.99 -7.47
C PRO A 62 -8.25 -26.08 -7.97
N SER A 63 -9.16 -25.71 -7.07
CA SER A 63 -10.22 -24.72 -7.31
C SER A 63 -10.72 -24.18 -5.97
N LEU A 64 -11.35 -23.00 -6.00
CA LEU A 64 -12.10 -22.54 -4.85
C LEU A 64 -13.32 -23.45 -4.62
N PRO A 65 -13.66 -23.75 -3.35
CA PRO A 65 -14.88 -24.48 -3.01
C PRO A 65 -16.12 -23.84 -3.66
N ALA A 66 -17.11 -24.66 -3.98
CA ALA A 66 -18.42 -24.17 -4.42
C ALA A 66 -18.99 -23.17 -3.40
N SER A 67 -19.85 -22.26 -3.85
CA SER A 67 -20.32 -21.12 -3.07
C SER A 67 -20.90 -21.46 -1.69
N GLY A 68 -21.54 -22.62 -1.54
CA GLY A 68 -22.11 -23.06 -0.26
C GLY A 68 -21.10 -23.61 0.77
N ALA A 69 -19.84 -23.82 0.37
CA ALA A 69 -18.80 -24.41 1.24
C ALA A 69 -17.78 -23.39 1.76
N LEU A 70 -17.92 -22.12 1.41
CA LEU A 70 -17.00 -21.08 1.89
C LEU A 70 -17.34 -20.68 3.33
N THR A 71 -16.28 -20.53 4.13
CA THR A 71 -16.37 -20.09 5.52
C THR A 71 -15.42 -18.93 5.77
N GLY A 72 -15.58 -18.28 6.90
CA GLY A 72 -14.69 -17.18 7.32
C GLY A 72 -14.70 -16.01 6.35
N ARG A 73 -13.52 -15.43 6.09
CA ARG A 73 -13.40 -14.19 5.31
C ARG A 73 -13.89 -14.30 3.88
N LEU A 74 -13.73 -15.46 3.24
CA LEU A 74 -14.22 -15.67 1.88
C LEU A 74 -15.75 -15.65 1.80
N ALA A 75 -16.45 -16.19 2.80
CA ALA A 75 -17.90 -16.08 2.91
C ALA A 75 -18.32 -14.61 3.07
N GLU A 76 -17.69 -13.88 3.99
CA GLU A 76 -17.96 -12.44 4.21
C GLU A 76 -17.79 -11.61 2.90
N ILE A 77 -16.75 -11.90 2.09
CA ILE A 77 -16.50 -11.22 0.81
C ILE A 77 -17.62 -11.54 -0.19
N ARG A 78 -18.05 -12.79 -0.27
CA ARG A 78 -19.15 -13.20 -1.16
C ARG A 78 -20.48 -12.59 -0.76
N ASP A 79 -20.80 -12.61 0.52
CA ASP A 79 -22.04 -12.02 1.06
C ASP A 79 -22.10 -10.52 0.83
N ARG A 80 -20.97 -9.83 0.95
CA ARG A 80 -20.83 -8.41 0.65
C ARG A 80 -20.91 -8.12 -0.84
N GLY A 81 -20.49 -9.05 -1.70
CA GLY A 81 -20.57 -8.96 -3.16
C GLY A 81 -19.42 -8.19 -3.83
N TYR A 82 -18.38 -7.81 -3.11
CA TYR A 82 -17.17 -7.17 -3.67
C TYR A 82 -15.94 -7.42 -2.79
N LEU A 83 -14.76 -7.35 -3.43
CA LEU A 83 -13.44 -7.45 -2.79
C LEU A 83 -12.91 -6.06 -2.44
N ILE A 84 -12.42 -5.86 -1.20
CA ILE A 84 -11.74 -4.64 -0.80
C ILE A 84 -10.24 -4.88 -0.85
N ALA A 85 -9.52 -4.16 -1.72
CA ALA A 85 -8.09 -4.34 -1.92
C ALA A 85 -7.29 -3.08 -1.57
N GLY A 86 -6.27 -3.24 -0.72
CA GLY A 86 -5.28 -2.21 -0.43
C GLY A 86 -4.22 -2.17 -1.52
N VAL A 87 -4.09 -1.04 -2.22
CA VAL A 87 -3.25 -0.89 -3.40
C VAL A 87 -2.37 0.36 -3.35
N SER A 88 -1.39 0.44 -4.24
CA SER A 88 -0.66 1.67 -4.55
C SER A 88 -1.42 2.52 -5.57
N ALA A 89 -1.14 3.82 -5.59
CA ALA A 89 -1.59 4.72 -6.64
C ALA A 89 -0.42 5.55 -7.23
N ASP A 90 0.81 5.24 -6.83
CA ASP A 90 2.03 5.98 -7.16
C ASP A 90 3.17 5.10 -7.71
N THR A 91 2.95 3.79 -7.85
CA THR A 91 3.96 2.85 -8.34
C THR A 91 3.70 2.54 -9.80
N LEU A 92 4.41 3.24 -10.70
CA LEU A 92 4.27 3.12 -12.16
C LEU A 92 4.31 1.65 -12.61
N LEU A 93 3.41 1.27 -13.53
CA LEU A 93 3.19 -0.07 -14.08
C LEU A 93 2.64 -1.11 -13.10
N MET A 94 2.72 -0.90 -11.78
CA MET A 94 2.22 -1.84 -10.78
C MET A 94 0.84 -1.40 -10.26
N GLY A 95 0.77 -0.22 -9.65
CA GLY A 95 -0.47 0.40 -9.20
C GLY A 95 -0.26 1.91 -9.21
N ALA A 96 -0.67 2.56 -10.27
CA ALA A 96 -0.50 4.00 -10.46
C ALA A 96 -1.80 4.63 -10.95
N ARG A 97 -2.04 5.87 -10.51
CA ARG A 97 -3.16 6.66 -11.01
C ARG A 97 -2.83 7.21 -12.38
N ASN A 98 -3.66 6.86 -13.35
CA ASN A 98 -3.59 7.42 -14.69
C ASN A 98 -4.04 8.91 -14.64
N PRO A 99 -3.19 9.86 -15.04
CA PRO A 99 -3.52 11.29 -14.92
C PRO A 99 -4.64 11.74 -15.86
N LEU A 100 -4.94 10.98 -16.92
CA LEU A 100 -5.96 11.32 -17.89
C LEU A 100 -7.32 10.76 -17.49
N SER A 101 -7.39 9.47 -17.10
CA SER A 101 -8.64 8.80 -16.72
C SER A 101 -8.97 8.91 -15.24
N GLY A 102 -7.99 9.25 -14.38
CA GLY A 102 -8.12 9.22 -12.93
C GLY A 102 -8.19 7.81 -12.32
N GLN A 103 -8.22 6.77 -13.16
CA GLN A 103 -8.28 5.38 -12.72
C GLN A 103 -6.93 4.91 -12.16
N ILE A 104 -6.98 3.96 -11.22
CA ILE A 104 -5.77 3.26 -10.77
C ILE A 104 -5.63 2.01 -11.62
N GLU A 105 -4.45 1.83 -12.23
CA GLU A 105 -4.17 0.77 -13.18
C GLU A 105 -2.76 0.21 -13.00
N GLY A 106 -2.51 -0.97 -13.58
CA GLY A 106 -1.21 -1.65 -13.56
C GLY A 106 -1.33 -3.10 -13.09
N PHE A 107 -0.20 -3.79 -13.07
CA PHE A 107 -0.11 -5.23 -12.83
C PHE A 107 -0.75 -5.66 -11.49
N ASP A 108 -0.51 -4.93 -10.40
CA ASP A 108 -1.14 -5.20 -9.10
C ASP A 108 -2.67 -5.10 -9.18
N ILE A 109 -3.19 -4.15 -9.98
CA ILE A 109 -4.63 -3.93 -10.13
C ILE A 109 -5.28 -5.04 -10.97
N ASP A 110 -4.59 -5.51 -11.99
CA ASP A 110 -5.06 -6.64 -12.79
C ASP A 110 -5.11 -7.92 -11.94
N LEU A 111 -4.10 -8.12 -11.07
CA LEU A 111 -4.11 -9.22 -10.10
C LEU A 111 -5.29 -9.13 -9.11
N VAL A 112 -5.61 -7.92 -8.61
CA VAL A 112 -6.81 -7.70 -7.77
C VAL A 112 -8.08 -8.11 -8.51
N ARG A 113 -8.20 -7.78 -9.79
CA ARG A 113 -9.35 -8.14 -10.62
C ARG A 113 -9.47 -9.65 -10.82
N GLU A 114 -8.34 -10.34 -11.03
CA GLU A 114 -8.33 -11.81 -11.15
C GLU A 114 -8.72 -12.48 -9.82
N ILE A 115 -8.30 -11.94 -8.67
CA ILE A 115 -8.74 -12.41 -7.35
C ILE A 115 -10.26 -12.22 -7.20
N ALA A 116 -10.80 -11.06 -7.56
CA ALA A 116 -12.24 -10.81 -7.49
C ALA A 116 -13.02 -11.76 -8.42
N LYS A 117 -12.53 -11.97 -9.63
CA LYS A 117 -13.11 -12.94 -10.58
C LYS A 117 -13.12 -14.35 -10.01
N ALA A 118 -12.03 -14.78 -9.39
CA ALA A 118 -11.93 -16.11 -8.77
C ALA A 118 -12.89 -16.28 -7.59
N VAL A 119 -13.03 -15.25 -6.73
CA VAL A 119 -13.86 -15.33 -5.50
C VAL A 119 -15.34 -15.06 -5.79
N LEU A 120 -15.64 -14.11 -6.68
CA LEU A 120 -16.99 -13.56 -6.91
C LEU A 120 -17.56 -13.86 -8.30
N GLY A 121 -16.75 -14.45 -9.21
CA GLY A 121 -17.12 -14.69 -10.59
C GLY A 121 -17.07 -13.45 -11.49
N ASP A 122 -16.71 -12.28 -10.96
CA ASP A 122 -16.75 -11.00 -11.66
C ASP A 122 -15.54 -10.13 -11.27
N ALA A 123 -14.67 -9.84 -12.24
CA ALA A 123 -13.47 -9.01 -12.08
C ALA A 123 -13.76 -7.53 -11.76
N SER A 124 -14.97 -7.06 -12.02
CA SER A 124 -15.38 -5.66 -11.73
C SER A 124 -15.80 -5.44 -10.28
N LYS A 125 -16.04 -6.50 -9.51
CA LYS A 125 -16.49 -6.46 -8.12
C LYS A 125 -15.34 -6.14 -7.15
N VAL A 126 -14.71 -4.98 -7.33
CA VAL A 126 -13.56 -4.53 -6.54
C VAL A 126 -13.79 -3.12 -5.99
N GLN A 127 -13.36 -2.91 -4.75
CA GLN A 127 -13.18 -1.60 -4.13
C GLN A 127 -11.69 -1.42 -3.87
N LEU A 128 -11.06 -0.46 -4.56
CA LEU A 128 -9.65 -0.13 -4.36
C LEU A 128 -9.50 0.89 -3.24
N VAL A 129 -8.67 0.59 -2.26
CA VAL A 129 -8.30 1.48 -1.16
C VAL A 129 -6.82 1.81 -1.29
N VAL A 130 -6.51 3.08 -1.55
CA VAL A 130 -5.11 3.53 -1.65
C VAL A 130 -4.51 3.59 -0.25
N ILE A 131 -3.42 2.84 -0.07
CA ILE A 131 -2.71 2.76 1.21
C ILE A 131 -1.22 3.06 1.03
N THR A 132 -0.57 3.53 2.08
CA THR A 132 0.89 3.69 2.12
C THR A 132 1.58 2.34 2.39
N ALA A 133 2.90 2.27 2.16
CA ALA A 133 3.67 1.08 2.48
C ALA A 133 3.62 0.71 3.98
N GLY A 134 3.56 1.71 4.87
CA GLY A 134 3.46 1.50 6.32
C GLY A 134 2.09 1.00 6.79
N GLN A 135 1.03 1.20 6.01
CA GLN A 135 -0.34 0.82 6.38
C GLN A 135 -0.72 -0.62 6.02
N ARG A 136 0.12 -1.33 5.25
CA ARG A 136 -0.20 -2.68 4.75
C ARG A 136 -0.61 -3.66 5.85
N GLN A 137 0.16 -3.73 6.93
CA GLN A 137 -0.13 -4.64 8.05
C GLN A 137 -1.41 -4.23 8.80
N SER A 138 -1.49 -2.99 9.25
CA SER A 138 -2.62 -2.53 10.07
C SER A 138 -3.95 -2.61 9.31
N PHE A 139 -3.96 -2.31 8.02
CA PHE A 139 -5.20 -2.37 7.22
C PHE A 139 -5.72 -3.81 7.05
N LEU A 140 -4.83 -4.81 6.98
CA LEU A 140 -5.22 -6.22 7.00
C LEU A 140 -5.71 -6.66 8.39
N VAL A 141 -4.93 -6.36 9.42
CA VAL A 141 -5.23 -6.75 10.80
C VAL A 141 -6.53 -6.12 11.30
N ASP A 142 -6.73 -4.84 11.01
CA ASP A 142 -7.95 -4.10 11.35
C ASP A 142 -9.13 -4.41 10.42
N ARG A 143 -8.97 -5.33 9.47
CA ARG A 143 -9.99 -5.73 8.48
C ARG A 143 -10.54 -4.56 7.64
N LYS A 144 -9.74 -3.50 7.44
CA LYS A 144 -10.08 -2.38 6.56
C LYS A 144 -10.02 -2.76 5.09
N VAL A 145 -9.20 -3.77 4.77
CA VAL A 145 -9.11 -4.40 3.45
C VAL A 145 -9.10 -5.93 3.60
N ASP A 146 -9.51 -6.63 2.57
CA ASP A 146 -9.51 -8.10 2.53
C ASP A 146 -8.14 -8.63 2.09
N VAL A 147 -7.50 -7.91 1.18
CA VAL A 147 -6.22 -8.26 0.60
C VAL A 147 -5.39 -6.99 0.38
N VAL A 148 -4.09 -7.12 0.45
CA VAL A 148 -3.15 -6.08 0.02
C VAL A 148 -2.39 -6.60 -1.19
N VAL A 149 -2.56 -5.91 -2.32
CA VAL A 149 -1.79 -6.15 -3.54
C VAL A 149 -0.99 -4.88 -3.83
N ARG A 150 0.18 -4.82 -3.23
CA ARG A 150 1.05 -3.66 -3.24
C ARG A 150 2.46 -4.09 -2.87
N ASN A 151 3.35 -4.04 -3.86
CA ASN A 151 4.78 -4.40 -3.78
C ASN A 151 5.30 -4.57 -2.34
N MET A 152 5.32 -5.79 -1.86
CA MET A 152 5.68 -6.12 -0.48
C MET A 152 6.67 -7.27 -0.45
N THR A 153 7.86 -7.02 0.09
CA THR A 153 8.86 -8.07 0.26
C THR A 153 8.36 -9.13 1.23
N MET A 154 8.44 -10.37 0.84
CA MET A 154 8.23 -11.53 1.71
C MET A 154 9.55 -11.79 2.47
N ASN A 155 9.52 -11.69 3.78
CA ASN A 155 10.68 -11.96 4.64
C ASN A 155 10.24 -12.60 5.96
N CYS A 156 11.19 -13.09 6.72
CA CYS A 156 10.94 -13.81 7.97
C CYS A 156 10.07 -13.00 8.95
N VAL A 157 10.44 -11.75 9.23
CA VAL A 157 9.69 -10.90 10.18
C VAL A 157 8.21 -10.78 9.79
N ARG A 158 7.93 -10.55 8.52
CA ARG A 158 6.56 -10.41 8.04
C ARG A 158 5.78 -11.72 8.04
N TRP A 159 6.46 -12.85 7.86
CA TRP A 159 5.85 -14.16 7.94
C TRP A 159 5.53 -14.61 9.38
N LEU A 160 6.44 -14.36 10.32
CA LEU A 160 6.38 -14.97 11.64
C LEU A 160 5.95 -13.99 12.74
N ASP A 161 6.25 -12.69 12.59
CA ASP A 161 5.94 -11.70 13.61
C ASP A 161 4.66 -10.90 13.28
N TRP A 162 4.23 -10.88 12.00
CA TRP A 162 2.99 -10.22 11.62
C TRP A 162 1.86 -11.25 11.51
N PRO A 163 0.65 -10.94 12.04
CA PRO A 163 -0.49 -11.87 11.97
C PRO A 163 -1.18 -11.79 10.59
N ILE A 164 -0.41 -11.99 9.53
CA ILE A 164 -0.85 -11.99 8.14
C ILE A 164 -0.29 -13.21 7.40
N ALA A 165 -0.91 -13.56 6.29
CA ALA A 165 -0.46 -14.60 5.40
C ALA A 165 -0.04 -14.00 4.05
N PHE A 166 0.85 -14.69 3.35
CA PHE A 166 1.27 -14.33 1.99
C PHE A 166 0.77 -15.35 0.98
N SER A 167 0.53 -14.88 -0.25
CA SER A 167 0.39 -15.74 -1.43
C SER A 167 1.75 -16.28 -1.88
N ALA A 168 1.78 -17.04 -2.97
CA ALA A 168 3.01 -17.25 -3.72
C ALA A 168 3.59 -15.91 -4.21
N GLU A 169 4.91 -15.88 -4.45
CA GLU A 169 5.56 -14.74 -5.10
C GLU A 169 4.96 -14.55 -6.50
N TYR A 170 4.46 -13.37 -6.80
CA TYR A 170 3.91 -13.04 -8.10
C TYR A 170 4.80 -12.09 -8.91
N TYR A 171 5.83 -11.51 -8.29
CA TYR A 171 6.80 -10.62 -8.94
C TYR A 171 8.15 -10.66 -8.25
N HIS A 172 9.19 -10.94 -9.00
CA HIS A 172 10.56 -10.92 -8.49
C HIS A 172 11.20 -9.55 -8.72
N ALA A 173 11.55 -8.85 -7.62
CA ALA A 173 12.10 -7.49 -7.68
C ALA A 173 13.45 -7.39 -6.98
N GLY A 174 14.36 -6.65 -7.58
CA GLY A 174 15.62 -6.21 -6.95
C GLY A 174 15.50 -4.80 -6.36
N GLN A 175 16.26 -4.54 -5.30
CA GLN A 175 16.38 -3.19 -4.74
C GLN A 175 17.48 -2.42 -5.45
N LYS A 176 17.16 -1.19 -5.90
CA LYS A 176 18.09 -0.25 -6.50
C LYS A 176 17.90 1.14 -5.90
N VAL A 177 18.92 1.97 -5.97
CA VAL A 177 18.88 3.38 -5.57
C VAL A 177 18.78 4.24 -6.83
N LEU A 178 17.77 5.11 -6.86
CA LEU A 178 17.67 6.12 -7.91
C LEU A 178 18.60 7.28 -7.57
N VAL A 179 19.50 7.60 -8.50
CA VAL A 179 20.43 8.73 -8.41
C VAL A 179 20.23 9.69 -9.57
N ARG A 180 20.75 10.91 -9.47
CA ARG A 180 20.73 11.86 -10.56
C ARG A 180 21.55 11.35 -11.74
N LYS A 181 21.13 11.66 -12.97
CA LYS A 181 21.91 11.36 -14.18
C LYS A 181 23.31 11.99 -14.07
N GLY A 182 24.34 11.20 -14.37
CA GLY A 182 25.74 11.61 -14.23
C GLY A 182 26.34 11.41 -12.83
N SER A 183 25.61 10.84 -11.89
CA SER A 183 26.20 10.43 -10.61
C SER A 183 27.27 9.37 -10.82
N THR A 184 28.40 9.54 -10.13
CA THR A 184 29.52 8.57 -10.10
C THR A 184 29.39 7.55 -8.97
N ALA A 185 28.40 7.71 -8.10
CA ALA A 185 28.16 6.78 -6.99
C ALA A 185 27.60 5.45 -7.51
N ALA A 186 28.41 4.39 -7.42
CA ALA A 186 28.08 3.06 -7.90
C ALA A 186 27.52 2.12 -6.80
N SER A 187 27.54 2.54 -5.52
CA SER A 187 27.08 1.75 -4.37
C SER A 187 26.49 2.62 -3.27
N LEU A 188 25.82 2.00 -2.30
CA LEU A 188 25.37 2.68 -1.08
C LEU A 188 26.54 3.23 -0.26
N ASP A 189 27.66 2.49 -0.19
CA ASP A 189 28.86 2.94 0.52
C ASP A 189 29.47 4.20 -0.12
N ALA A 190 29.44 4.29 -1.46
CA ALA A 190 29.88 5.50 -2.17
C ALA A 190 28.96 6.70 -1.86
N LEU A 191 27.66 6.47 -1.73
CA LEU A 191 26.71 7.52 -1.31
C LEU A 191 26.93 7.92 0.14
N ALA A 192 27.19 6.97 1.03
CA ALA A 192 27.50 7.22 2.44
C ALA A 192 28.82 8.03 2.59
N ALA A 193 29.88 7.63 1.87
CA ALA A 193 31.15 8.37 1.84
C ALA A 193 30.98 9.80 1.33
N ALA A 194 30.09 10.01 0.37
CA ALA A 194 29.73 11.34 -0.15
C ALA A 194 28.76 12.11 0.79
N LYS A 195 28.37 11.54 1.93
CA LYS A 195 27.36 12.09 2.86
C LYS A 195 26.05 12.47 2.15
N ALA A 196 25.67 11.68 1.13
CA ALA A 196 24.47 11.90 0.37
C ALA A 196 23.22 11.59 1.23
N LYS A 197 22.17 12.43 1.10
CA LYS A 197 20.87 12.14 1.73
C LYS A 197 20.12 11.12 0.88
N VAL A 198 19.85 9.95 1.46
CA VAL A 198 19.05 8.89 0.82
C VAL A 198 17.69 8.80 1.51
N CYS A 199 16.63 8.70 0.71
CA CYS A 199 15.26 8.59 1.21
C CYS A 199 14.67 7.22 0.86
N ALA A 200 13.88 6.67 1.77
CA ALA A 200 13.07 5.48 1.54
C ALA A 200 11.71 5.61 2.25
N PRO A 201 10.64 5.02 1.72
CA PRO A 201 9.34 5.04 2.38
C PRO A 201 9.38 4.28 3.72
N THR A 202 8.66 4.80 4.72
CA THR A 202 8.48 4.11 6.01
C THR A 202 7.79 2.76 5.83
N GLY A 203 8.12 1.79 6.69
CA GLY A 203 7.55 0.44 6.64
C GLY A 203 8.07 -0.42 5.47
N THR A 204 9.19 -0.04 4.87
CA THR A 204 9.81 -0.80 3.77
C THR A 204 11.13 -1.43 4.20
N THR A 205 11.50 -2.55 3.54
CA THR A 205 12.83 -3.15 3.67
C THR A 205 13.93 -2.28 3.09
N SER A 206 13.58 -1.31 2.24
CA SER A 206 14.52 -0.32 1.74
C SER A 206 15.01 0.60 2.85
N LEU A 207 14.09 1.05 3.73
CA LEU A 207 14.45 1.89 4.88
C LEU A 207 15.32 1.14 5.90
N THR A 208 15.06 -0.16 6.12
CA THR A 208 15.84 -0.94 7.09
C THR A 208 17.26 -1.28 6.62
N LYS A 209 17.58 -0.99 5.37
CA LYS A 209 18.92 -1.20 4.77
C LYS A 209 19.73 0.08 4.62
N LEU A 210 19.19 1.22 4.99
CA LEU A 210 19.88 2.51 5.03
C LEU A 210 20.47 2.78 6.40
#